data_62285eee782721debf6b7ade66513b2a
#
_entry.id   62285eee782721debf6b7ade66513b2a
#
_cell.length_a   1.000
_cell.length_b   1.000
_cell.length_c   1.000
_cell.angle_alpha   90.00
_cell.angle_beta   90.00
_cell.angle_gamma   90.00
#
_symmetry.space_group_name_H-M   'P 1'
#
loop_
_entity.id
_entity.type
_entity.pdbx_description
1 polymer ?
#
loop_
_entity_poly.entity_id
_entity_poly.type
_entity_poly.pdbx_seq_one_letter_code
_entity_poly.pdbx_strand_id
1 'polypeptide(L)'
;MADQMEDKLQIRLHVYDTDLTVRIPREDEEYYRKSAKLIDEIVNSYSKIFKGRKSDKEILYMALIDVALRYEKESDKNDTQPYNDILDKLTAEIED
;
A
#
# COMPACT_ATOMS: atom_id res chain seq x y z
N MET A 1 21.61 -7.68 13.89
CA MET A 1 20.97 -8.93 13.84
C MET A 1 20.02 -9.10 14.97
N ALA A 2 20.51 -9.35 16.13
CA ALA A 2 19.60 -9.46 17.25
C ALA A 2 18.79 -8.20 17.38
N ASP A 3 19.41 -7.08 17.09
CA ASP A 3 18.74 -5.82 17.19
C ASP A 3 17.58 -5.73 16.24
N GLN A 4 17.77 -6.24 15.04
CA GLN A 4 16.72 -6.18 14.06
C GLN A 4 15.55 -7.03 14.47
N MET A 5 15.84 -8.15 15.09
CA MET A 5 14.77 -9.01 15.53
C MET A 5 14.01 -8.36 16.67
N GLU A 6 14.72 -7.65 17.50
CA GLU A 6 14.08 -6.97 18.61
C GLU A 6 13.25 -5.80 18.13
N ASP A 7 13.59 -5.28 16.96
CA ASP A 7 12.84 -4.16 16.40
C ASP A 7 11.59 -4.59 15.67
N LYS A 8 11.40 -5.89 15.54
CA LYS A 8 10.20 -6.37 14.90
C LYS A 8 9.06 -6.45 15.89
N LEU A 9 7.88 -6.25 15.38
CA LEU A 9 6.68 -6.28 16.18
C LEU A 9 5.67 -7.18 15.50
N GLN A 10 5.05 -8.03 16.28
CA GLN A 10 4.02 -8.89 15.74
C GLN A 10 2.68 -8.21 16.00
N ILE A 11 1.94 -7.97 14.96
CA ILE A 11 0.65 -7.32 15.12
C ILE A 11 -0.42 -8.10 14.39
N ARG A 12 -1.64 -7.80 14.73
CA ARG A 12 -2.78 -8.43 14.13
C ARG A 12 -3.51 -7.36 13.34
N LEU A 13 -3.74 -7.63 12.09
CA LEU A 13 -4.44 -6.71 11.22
C LEU A 13 -5.74 -7.32 10.77
N HIS A 14 -6.79 -6.54 10.85
CA HIS A 14 -8.07 -6.97 10.30
C HIS A 14 -8.24 -6.26 8.98
N VAL A 15 -8.29 -7.02 7.90
CA VAL A 15 -8.43 -6.46 6.57
C VAL A 15 -9.64 -7.11 5.93
N TYR A 16 -10.67 -6.32 5.70
CA TYR A 16 -11.92 -6.74 5.12
C TYR A 16 -12.53 -7.84 6.00
N ASP A 17 -12.50 -9.09 5.57
CA ASP A 17 -13.09 -10.17 6.34
C ASP A 17 -12.05 -11.10 6.93
N THR A 18 -10.81 -10.68 6.99
CA THR A 18 -9.72 -11.56 7.37
C THR A 18 -8.83 -10.92 8.42
N ASP A 19 -8.40 -11.71 9.37
CA ASP A 19 -7.41 -11.29 10.34
C ASP A 19 -6.08 -11.85 9.94
N LEU A 20 -5.09 -11.00 9.89
CA LEU A 20 -3.75 -11.41 9.53
C LEU A 20 -2.81 -11.09 10.68
N THR A 21 -1.90 -12.02 10.94
CA THR A 21 -0.86 -11.76 11.90
C THR A 21 0.41 -11.54 11.10
N VAL A 22 1.01 -10.38 11.29
CA VAL A 22 2.21 -10.06 10.53
C VAL A 22 3.30 -9.59 11.46
N ARG A 23 4.52 -9.79 11.04
CA ARG A 23 5.67 -9.38 11.80
C ARG A 23 6.35 -8.27 11.02
N ILE A 24 6.42 -7.11 11.61
CA ILE A 24 6.82 -5.91 10.90
C ILE A 24 7.81 -5.11 11.72
N PRO A 25 8.53 -4.19 11.07
CA PRO A 25 9.35 -3.25 11.84
C PRO A 25 8.44 -2.38 12.69
N ARG A 26 8.85 -2.13 13.92
CA ARG A 26 8.06 -1.31 14.82
C ARG A 26 7.69 0.02 14.22
N GLU A 27 8.61 0.62 13.55
CA GLU A 27 8.39 1.96 13.02
C GLU A 27 7.33 1.98 11.92
N ASP A 28 6.98 0.82 11.39
CA ASP A 28 6.00 0.75 10.33
C ASP A 28 4.59 0.43 10.82
N GLU A 29 4.42 0.24 12.11
CA GLU A 29 3.14 -0.21 12.63
C GLU A 29 1.99 0.69 12.20
N GLU A 30 2.19 1.97 12.31
CA GLU A 30 1.12 2.90 11.98
C GLU A 30 0.78 2.85 10.51
N TYR A 31 1.80 2.68 9.67
CA TYR A 31 1.56 2.57 8.24
C TYR A 31 0.76 1.32 7.90
N TYR A 32 1.07 0.22 8.57
CA TYR A 32 0.32 -1.02 8.33
C TYR A 32 -1.13 -0.87 8.74
N ARG A 33 -1.37 -0.24 9.88
CA ARG A 33 -2.74 -0.09 10.36
C ARG A 33 -3.53 0.86 9.48
N LYS A 34 -2.90 1.91 9.04
CA LYS A 34 -3.56 2.84 8.12
C LYS A 34 -3.83 2.18 6.78
N SER A 35 -2.91 1.34 6.34
CA SER A 35 -3.09 0.64 5.09
C SER A 35 -4.28 -0.31 5.14
N ALA A 36 -4.39 -1.04 6.24
CA ALA A 36 -5.52 -1.96 6.40
C ALA A 36 -6.83 -1.20 6.39
N LYS A 37 -6.85 -0.07 7.05
CA LYS A 37 -8.06 0.74 7.10
C LYS A 37 -8.43 1.28 5.73
N LEU A 38 -7.44 1.72 4.98
CA LEU A 38 -7.68 2.23 3.64
C LEU A 38 -8.22 1.13 2.75
N ILE A 39 -7.64 -0.05 2.84
CA ILE A 39 -8.12 -1.17 2.03
C ILE A 39 -9.58 -1.47 2.36
N ASP A 40 -9.93 -1.48 3.64
CA ASP A 40 -11.31 -1.71 4.03
C ASP A 40 -12.25 -0.69 3.41
N GLU A 41 -11.85 0.56 3.43
CA GLU A 41 -12.68 1.61 2.88
C GLU A 41 -12.87 1.44 1.38
N ILE A 42 -11.80 1.10 0.70
CA ILE A 42 -11.87 0.94 -0.74
C ILE A 42 -12.71 -0.27 -1.11
N VAL A 43 -12.48 -1.39 -0.42
CA VAL A 43 -13.24 -2.60 -0.70
C VAL A 43 -14.72 -2.36 -0.43
N ASN A 44 -15.02 -1.69 0.67
CA ASN A 44 -16.42 -1.41 1.00
C ASN A 44 -17.08 -0.54 -0.07
N SER A 45 -16.35 0.41 -0.59
CA SER A 45 -16.89 1.27 -1.64
C SER A 45 -17.26 0.47 -2.87
N TYR A 46 -16.33 -0.40 -3.30
CA TYR A 46 -16.62 -1.21 -4.47
C TYR A 46 -17.71 -2.23 -4.19
N SER A 47 -17.74 -2.76 -2.97
CA SER A 47 -18.79 -3.70 -2.63
C SER A 47 -20.17 -3.09 -2.73
N LYS A 48 -20.30 -1.85 -2.33
CA LYS A 48 -21.60 -1.19 -2.40
C LYS A 48 -22.10 -1.10 -3.83
N ILE A 49 -21.18 -0.96 -4.76
CA ILE A 49 -21.56 -0.81 -6.16
C ILE A 49 -21.77 -2.15 -6.83
N PHE A 50 -20.91 -3.11 -6.56
CA PHE A 50 -20.87 -4.34 -7.34
C PHE A 50 -21.30 -5.61 -6.63
N LYS A 51 -21.69 -5.52 -5.37
CA LYS A 51 -22.09 -6.72 -4.66
C LYS A 51 -23.29 -7.34 -5.36
N GLY A 52 -23.20 -8.65 -5.57
CA GLY A 52 -24.25 -9.35 -6.30
C GLY A 52 -24.06 -9.31 -7.80
N ARG A 53 -23.16 -8.46 -8.27
CA ARG A 53 -22.91 -8.35 -9.71
C ARG A 53 -21.53 -8.86 -10.06
N LYS A 54 -20.62 -8.80 -9.10
CA LYS A 54 -19.27 -9.32 -9.29
C LYS A 54 -18.93 -10.13 -8.06
N SER A 55 -18.02 -11.07 -8.25
CA SER A 55 -17.61 -11.94 -7.16
C SER A 55 -16.76 -11.13 -6.16
N ASP A 56 -16.67 -11.67 -4.96
CA ASP A 56 -15.84 -11.02 -3.94
C ASP A 56 -14.41 -10.90 -4.42
N LYS A 57 -13.95 -11.90 -5.13
CA LYS A 57 -12.58 -11.90 -5.63
C LYS A 57 -12.37 -10.77 -6.62
N GLU A 58 -13.33 -10.56 -7.49
CA GLU A 58 -13.23 -9.49 -8.45
C GLU A 58 -13.24 -8.14 -7.76
N ILE A 59 -14.07 -8.02 -6.74
CA ILE A 59 -14.13 -6.78 -5.98
C ILE A 59 -12.80 -6.50 -5.32
N LEU A 60 -12.17 -7.54 -4.77
CA LEU A 60 -10.86 -7.37 -4.16
C LEU A 60 -9.82 -6.96 -5.18
N TYR A 61 -9.86 -7.55 -6.37
CA TYR A 61 -8.92 -7.15 -7.40
C TYR A 61 -9.14 -5.70 -7.82
N MET A 62 -10.39 -5.27 -7.86
CA MET A 62 -10.68 -3.89 -8.20
C MET A 62 -10.12 -2.96 -7.13
N ALA A 63 -10.23 -3.37 -5.88
CA ALA A 63 -9.65 -2.58 -4.80
C ALA A 63 -8.14 -2.52 -4.92
N LEU A 64 -7.51 -3.62 -5.30
CA LEU A 64 -6.08 -3.65 -5.50
C LEU A 64 -5.65 -2.70 -6.61
N ILE A 65 -6.40 -2.71 -7.70
CA ILE A 65 -6.09 -1.81 -8.80
C ILE A 65 -6.22 -0.36 -8.33
N ASP A 66 -7.24 -0.09 -7.53
CA ASP A 66 -7.45 1.26 -7.03
C ASP A 66 -6.23 1.72 -6.21
N VAL A 67 -5.78 0.86 -5.30
CA VAL A 67 -4.64 1.20 -4.47
C VAL A 67 -3.39 1.37 -5.33
N ALA A 68 -3.21 0.46 -6.28
CA ALA A 68 -2.04 0.51 -7.14
C ALA A 68 -2.03 1.78 -7.98
N LEU A 69 -3.22 2.18 -8.45
CA LEU A 69 -3.31 3.41 -9.22
C LEU A 69 -2.93 4.62 -8.39
N ARG A 70 -3.38 4.64 -7.16
CA ARG A 70 -3.02 5.74 -6.28
C ARG A 70 -1.52 5.82 -6.08
N TYR A 71 -0.92 4.66 -5.91
CA TYR A 71 0.52 4.59 -5.72
C TYR A 71 1.24 5.08 -6.97
N GLU A 72 0.81 4.60 -8.13
CA GLU A 72 1.48 4.98 -9.37
C GLU A 72 1.35 6.47 -9.64
N LYS A 73 0.18 7.02 -9.38
CA LYS A 73 -0.02 8.44 -9.59
C LYS A 73 0.80 9.26 -8.62
N GLU A 74 0.89 8.81 -7.40
CA GLU A 74 1.67 9.54 -6.41
C GLU A 74 3.16 9.44 -6.74
N SER A 75 3.57 8.28 -7.22
CA SER A 75 4.95 8.08 -7.60
C SER A 75 5.34 8.97 -8.76
N ASP A 76 4.47 9.07 -9.75
CA ASP A 76 4.72 9.94 -10.89
C ASP A 76 4.80 11.38 -10.45
N LYS A 77 3.92 11.75 -9.56
CA LYS A 77 3.88 13.09 -9.06
C LYS A 77 5.18 13.44 -8.37
N ASN A 78 5.68 12.53 -7.57
CA ASN A 78 6.94 12.72 -6.90
C ASN A 78 8.07 12.76 -7.88
N ASP A 79 7.97 11.96 -8.90
CA ASP A 79 9.00 11.93 -9.93
C ASP A 79 9.05 13.21 -10.71
N THR A 80 7.89 13.77 -11.00
CA THR A 80 7.88 14.93 -11.84
C THR A 80 8.15 16.20 -11.08
N GLN A 81 8.03 16.16 -9.81
CA GLN A 81 8.20 17.31 -8.97
C GLN A 81 9.63 17.55 -8.62
N PRO A 82 9.96 17.30 -7.42
CA PRO A 82 11.33 17.48 -6.98
C PRO A 82 12.20 16.57 -7.78
N TYR A 83 11.56 15.66 -8.42
CA TYR A 83 12.26 14.66 -9.15
C TYR A 83 13.02 15.20 -10.33
N ASN A 84 12.57 16.29 -10.84
CA ASN A 84 13.30 16.86 -11.95
C ASN A 84 14.73 17.10 -11.57
N ASP A 85 14.92 17.58 -10.37
CA ASP A 85 16.27 17.81 -9.88
C ASP A 85 16.96 16.51 -9.64
N ILE A 86 16.27 15.63 -8.98
CA ILE A 86 16.84 14.35 -8.66
C ILE A 86 17.04 13.55 -9.90
N LEU A 87 16.08 13.62 -10.76
CA LEU A 87 16.15 12.88 -11.99
C LEU A 87 17.35 13.33 -12.81
N ASP A 88 17.56 14.60 -12.87
CA ASP A 88 18.71 15.11 -13.58
C ASP A 88 19.96 14.53 -13.01
N LYS A 89 20.05 14.48 -11.72
CA LYS A 89 21.21 13.90 -11.09
C LYS A 89 21.30 12.44 -11.35
N LEU A 90 20.21 11.75 -11.16
CA LEU A 90 20.21 10.32 -11.37
C LEU A 90 20.49 10.01 -12.80
N THR A 91 19.89 10.76 -13.66
CA THR A 91 20.13 10.56 -15.06
C THR A 91 21.58 10.75 -15.33
N ALA A 92 22.13 11.75 -14.76
CA ALA A 92 23.52 12.00 -14.93
C ALA A 92 24.35 10.91 -14.31
N GLU A 93 23.89 10.37 -13.21
CA GLU A 93 24.65 9.37 -12.53
C GLU A 93 24.36 8.00 -13.02
N ILE A 94 23.15 7.77 -13.33
CA ILE A 94 22.74 6.44 -13.70
C ILE A 94 22.79 6.24 -15.15
N GLU A 95 22.23 7.14 -15.82
CA GLU A 95 22.14 6.98 -17.22
C GLU A 95 23.27 7.49 -17.98
N ASP A 96 24.03 8.26 -17.35
CA ASP A 96 25.15 8.73 -18.11
C ASP A 96 26.20 7.79 -18.18
#